data_8aa268a6074dab1f0f720c6ffe5df578
#
_entry.id   8aa268a6074dab1f0f720c6ffe5df578
#
_cell.length_a   1.000
_cell.length_b   1.000
_cell.length_c   1.000
_cell.angle_alpha   90.00
_cell.angle_beta   90.00
_cell.angle_gamma   90.00
#
_symmetry.space_group_name_H-M   'P 1'
#
loop_
_entity.id
_entity.type
_entity.pdbx_description
1 polymer ?
#
loop_
_entity_poly.entity_id
_entity_poly.type
_entity_poly.pdbx_seq_one_letter_code
_entity_poly.pdbx_strand_id
1 'polypeptide(L)' 'MRRTFTLLCKGCGRRIVESERIGEEEEATAGAHVAACFGLPRIPPRLEVLLTYVDVRVD' A
#
# COMPACT_ATOMS: atom_id res chain seq x y z
N MET A 1 17.14 16.09 -2.16
CA MET A 1 15.66 16.26 -2.08
C MET A 1 15.02 15.00 -1.53
N ARG A 2 14.14 15.17 -0.60
CA ARG A 2 13.36 14.06 -0.05
C ARG A 2 12.13 13.81 -0.91
N ARG A 3 11.87 12.54 -1.15
CA ARG A 3 10.67 12.13 -1.86
C ARG A 3 9.73 11.45 -0.88
N THR A 4 8.45 11.70 -1.04
CA THR A 4 7.44 11.05 -0.24
C THR A 4 6.65 10.10 -1.12
N PHE A 5 6.57 8.85 -0.70
CA PHE A 5 5.76 7.84 -1.37
C PHE A 5 4.43 7.74 -0.66
N THR A 6 3.36 7.79 -1.44
CA THR A 6 2.02 7.64 -0.90
C THR A 6 1.35 6.46 -1.55
N LEU A 7 0.84 5.53 -0.74
CA LEU A 7 0.09 4.37 -1.20
C LEU A 7 -1.40 4.65 -1.00
N LEU A 8 -2.14 4.56 -2.09
CA LEU A 8 -3.58 4.80 -2.10
C LEU A 8 -4.31 3.51 -2.44
N CYS A 9 -5.31 3.16 -1.65
CA CYS A 9 -6.11 1.97 -1.90
C CYS A 9 -7.02 2.19 -3.11
N LYS A 10 -6.95 1.29 -4.09
CA LYS A 10 -7.81 1.35 -5.27
C LYS A 10 -9.27 1.06 -4.95
N GLY A 11 -9.53 0.33 -3.87
CA GLY A 11 -10.87 -0.02 -3.46
C GLY A 11 -11.63 1.12 -2.82
N CYS A 12 -11.05 1.80 -1.86
CA CYS A 12 -11.71 2.88 -1.12
C CYS A 12 -11.16 4.26 -1.41
N GLY A 13 -10.05 4.37 -2.12
CA GLY A 13 -9.42 5.64 -2.47
C GLY A 13 -8.70 6.33 -1.32
N ARG A 14 -8.59 5.68 -0.18
CA ARG A 14 -7.93 6.25 0.99
C ARG A 14 -6.42 6.12 0.92
N ARG A 15 -5.74 7.11 1.47
CA ARG A 15 -4.31 7.04 1.67
C ARG A 15 -4.02 6.06 2.82
N ILE A 16 -3.26 5.02 2.50
CA ILE A 16 -2.92 3.98 3.48
C ILE A 16 -1.61 4.32 4.18
N VAL A 17 -0.60 4.66 3.38
CA VAL A 17 0.77 4.90 3.85
C VAL A 17 1.31 6.14 3.18
N GLU A 18 2.04 6.94 3.95
CA GLU A 18 2.81 8.07 3.42
C GLU A 18 4.17 8.04 4.12
N SER A 19 5.22 7.81 3.36
CA SER A 19 6.56 7.64 3.93
C SER A 19 7.62 8.03 2.91
N GLU A 20 8.80 8.38 3.41
CA GLU A 20 9.95 8.69 2.56
C GLU A 20 10.51 7.44 1.88
N ARG A 21 10.15 6.27 2.39
CA ARG A 21 10.54 4.99 1.80
C ARG A 21 9.48 3.94 2.08
N ILE A 22 9.43 2.93 1.24
CA ILE A 22 8.53 1.79 1.43
C ILE A 22 9.37 0.60 1.86
N GLY A 23 9.24 0.22 3.12
CA GLY A 23 9.90 -0.94 3.71
C GLY A 23 8.89 -2.00 4.14
N GLU A 24 9.34 -2.96 4.94
CA GLU A 24 8.49 -4.06 5.41
C GLU A 24 7.28 -3.58 6.21
N GLU A 25 7.45 -2.57 7.06
CA GLU A 25 6.34 -2.04 7.86
C GLU A 25 5.26 -1.43 6.98
N GLU A 26 5.67 -0.67 5.99
CA GLU A 26 4.77 -0.02 5.06
C GLU A 26 4.04 -1.06 4.20
N GLU A 27 4.75 -2.08 3.74
CA GLU A 27 4.14 -3.19 3.00
C GLU A 27 3.12 -3.92 3.86
N ALA A 28 3.46 -4.20 5.12
CA ALA A 28 2.56 -4.90 6.04
C ALA A 28 1.30 -4.07 6.31
N THR A 29 1.44 -2.78 6.53
CA THR A 29 0.32 -1.87 6.77
C THR A 29 -0.60 -1.82 5.55
N ALA A 30 -0.02 -1.64 4.38
CA ALA A 30 -0.79 -1.58 3.14
C ALA A 30 -1.46 -2.92 2.84
N GLY A 31 -0.73 -4.03 3.03
CA GLY A 31 -1.25 -5.36 2.81
C GLY A 31 -2.45 -5.68 3.72
N ALA A 32 -2.36 -5.33 4.99
CA ALA A 32 -3.45 -5.53 5.94
C ALA A 32 -4.70 -4.76 5.53
N HIS A 33 -4.54 -3.50 5.13
CA HIS A 33 -5.66 -2.68 4.67
C HIS A 33 -6.30 -3.28 3.41
N VAL A 34 -5.47 -3.63 2.43
CA VAL A 34 -5.92 -4.19 1.16
C VAL A 34 -6.66 -5.52 1.38
N ALA A 35 -6.13 -6.38 2.22
CA ALA A 35 -6.78 -7.66 2.53
C ALA A 35 -8.18 -7.44 3.11
N ALA A 36 -8.32 -6.48 4.00
CA ALA A 36 -9.63 -6.16 4.58
C ALA A 36 -10.56 -5.48 3.56
N CYS A 37 -10.03 -4.51 2.80
CA CYS A 37 -10.82 -3.73 1.86
C CYS A 37 -11.35 -4.56 0.69
N PHE A 38 -10.52 -5.46 0.15
CA PHE A 38 -10.88 -6.31 -0.98
C PHE A 38 -11.39 -7.69 -0.57
N GLY A 39 -11.41 -7.99 0.73
CA GLY A 39 -11.85 -9.29 1.21
C GLY A 39 -10.93 -10.43 0.79
N LEU A 40 -9.62 -10.19 0.77
CA LEU A 40 -8.65 -11.19 0.37
C LEU A 40 -8.47 -12.24 1.47
N PRO A 41 -8.27 -13.52 1.11
CA PRO A 41 -8.06 -14.58 2.10
C PRO A 41 -6.70 -14.49 2.78
N ARG A 42 -5.76 -13.77 2.18
CA ARG A 42 -4.40 -13.60 2.71
C ARG A 42 -3.91 -12.19 2.48
N ILE A 43 -3.02 -11.73 3.36
CA ILE A 43 -2.32 -10.47 3.17
C ILE A 43 -1.31 -10.66 2.04
N PRO A 44 -1.29 -9.78 1.02
CA PRO A 44 -0.31 -9.86 -0.06
C PRO A 44 1.12 -9.83 0.51
N PRO A 45 1.96 -10.84 0.19
CA PRO A 45 3.28 -10.95 0.81
C PRO A 45 4.36 -10.06 0.22
N ARG A 46 4.10 -9.48 -0.95
CA ARG A 46 5.10 -8.69 -1.66
C ARG A 46 4.51 -7.39 -2.20
N LEU A 47 5.35 -6.38 -2.31
CA LEU A 47 4.97 -5.10 -2.88
C LEU A 47 4.44 -5.25 -4.31
N GLU A 48 5.02 -6.13 -5.10
CA GLU A 48 4.57 -6.39 -6.47
C GLU A 48 3.09 -6.79 -6.52
N VAL A 49 2.66 -7.63 -5.59
CA VAL A 49 1.27 -8.04 -5.49
C VAL A 49 0.41 -6.89 -4.99
N LEU A 50 0.92 -6.12 -4.04
CA LEU A 50 0.22 -4.94 -3.52
C LEU A 50 -0.07 -3.92 -4.60
N LEU A 51 0.85 -3.73 -5.56
CA LEU A 51 0.68 -2.75 -6.63
C LEU A 51 -0.53 -3.04 -7.52
N THR A 52 -1.07 -4.24 -7.46
CA THR A 52 -2.32 -4.59 -8.15
C THR A 52 -3.51 -3.89 -7.48
N TYR A 53 -3.41 -3.63 -6.16
CA TYR A 53 -4.51 -3.12 -5.36
C TYR A 53 -4.32 -1.67 -4.90
N VAL A 54 -3.14 -1.13 -5.06
CA VAL A 54 -2.82 0.23 -4.61
C VAL A 54 -2.17 1.04 -5.73
N ASP A 55 -2.36 2.35 -5.66
CA ASP A 55 -1.66 3.30 -6.51
C ASP A 55 -0.52 3.90 -5.71
N VAL A 56 0.62 4.09 -6.36
CA VAL A 56 1.78 4.72 -5.76
C VAL A 56 1.94 6.12 -6.33
N ARG A 57 2.02 7.10 -5.46
CA ARG A 57 2.34 8.47 -5.84
C ARG A 57 3.68 8.85 -5.24
N VAL A 58 4.46 9.58 -6.00
CA VAL A 58 5.77 10.07 -5.58
C VAL A 58 5.76 11.58 -5.68
N ASP A 59 6.01 12.23 -4.57
CA ASP A 59 6.09 13.68 -4.49
C ASP A 59 7.53 14.15 -4.33
#